data_61134215b6b03d646fd4818c631634ad
#
_entry.id   61134215b6b03d646fd4818c631634ad
#
_cell.length_a   1.000
_cell.length_b   1.000
_cell.length_c   1.000
_cell.angle_alpha   90.00
_cell.angle_beta   90.00
_cell.angle_gamma   90.00
#
_symmetry.space_group_name_H-M   'P 1'
#
loop_
_entity.id
_entity.type
_entity.pdbx_description
1 polymer ?
#
loop_
_entity_poly.entity_id
_entity_poly.type
_entity_poly.pdbx_seq_one_letter_code
_entity_poly.pdbx_strand_id
1 'polypeptide(L)'
;MKYYEVIGLLNALVDQMNAVTYDDQQEWNRIMGELVTHRAYYYFKLLQYFAPYRNAELGIPVYLHTGEQVVGVKMPRKTQAEVYRTILADLNYASELLKTTESRESYNLFFRSLRVNHILAQVYWFKAESGARETSDYENAAKYAALATEGVETLIPVTTAGLNAVMANNDAS
;
A
#
# COMPACT_ATOMS: atom_id res chain seq x y z
N MET A 1 -6.83 -16.84 -9.37
CA MET A 1 -6.97 -15.43 -9.02
C MET A 1 -5.57 -14.84 -8.83
N LYS A 2 -5.18 -13.90 -9.68
CA LYS A 2 -3.78 -13.43 -9.82
C LYS A 2 -3.18 -12.65 -8.64
N TYR A 3 -4.00 -12.15 -7.70
CA TYR A 3 -3.47 -11.34 -6.58
C TYR A 3 -2.49 -12.12 -5.68
N TYR A 4 -2.81 -13.34 -5.31
CA TYR A 4 -1.92 -14.15 -4.48
C TYR A 4 -0.64 -14.60 -5.21
N GLU A 5 -0.70 -14.76 -6.54
CA GLU A 5 0.51 -15.00 -7.35
C GLU A 5 1.45 -13.80 -7.29
N VAL A 6 0.91 -12.58 -7.44
CA VAL A 6 1.70 -11.35 -7.32
C VAL A 6 2.24 -11.17 -5.90
N ILE A 7 1.43 -11.43 -4.87
CA ILE A 7 1.90 -11.38 -3.48
C ILE A 7 3.04 -12.39 -3.25
N GLY A 8 2.95 -13.59 -3.82
CA GLY A 8 4.03 -14.59 -3.75
C GLY A 8 5.34 -14.10 -4.38
N LEU A 9 5.27 -13.43 -5.54
CA LEU A 9 6.44 -12.80 -6.17
C LEU A 9 7.00 -11.66 -5.32
N LEU A 10 6.13 -10.81 -4.76
CA LEU A 10 6.56 -9.72 -3.88
C LEU A 10 7.24 -10.25 -2.61
N ASN A 11 6.72 -11.32 -2.00
CA ASN A 11 7.36 -11.95 -0.86
C ASN A 11 8.75 -12.48 -1.21
N ALA A 12 8.91 -13.14 -2.37
CA ALA A 12 10.20 -13.61 -2.83
C ALA A 12 11.21 -12.47 -3.02
N LEU A 13 10.77 -11.36 -3.61
CA LEU A 13 11.63 -10.19 -3.79
C LEU A 13 12.01 -9.53 -2.45
N VAL A 14 11.06 -9.41 -1.52
CA VAL A 14 11.32 -8.88 -0.16
C VAL A 14 12.32 -9.77 0.59
N ASP A 15 12.14 -11.10 0.53
CA ASP A 15 13.06 -12.04 1.16
C ASP A 15 14.47 -11.95 0.55
N GLN A 16 14.58 -11.83 -0.79
CA GLN A 16 15.86 -11.64 -1.49
C GLN A 16 16.53 -10.31 -1.10
N MET A 17 15.76 -9.21 -1.06
CA MET A 17 16.27 -7.91 -0.65
C MET A 17 16.83 -7.92 0.78
N ASN A 18 16.18 -8.65 1.69
CA ASN A 18 16.64 -8.80 3.07
C ASN A 18 17.88 -9.70 3.21
N ALA A 19 18.13 -10.60 2.25
CA ALA A 19 19.26 -11.53 2.27
C ALA A 19 20.54 -10.97 1.66
N VAL A 20 20.47 -9.84 0.96
CA VAL A 20 21.60 -9.27 0.21
C VAL A 20 22.09 -7.99 0.90
N THR A 21 23.41 -7.83 1.00
CA THR A 21 24.03 -6.55 1.38
C THR A 21 24.01 -5.62 0.18
N TYR A 22 23.52 -4.40 0.37
CA TYR A 22 23.39 -3.40 -0.68
C TYR A 22 24.33 -2.22 -0.38
N ASP A 23 25.10 -1.78 -1.38
CA ASP A 23 26.03 -0.65 -1.23
C ASP A 23 25.29 0.69 -1.29
N ASP A 24 24.21 0.78 -2.07
CA ASP A 24 23.36 1.97 -2.19
C ASP A 24 22.11 1.84 -1.30
N GLN A 25 22.17 2.38 -0.10
CA GLN A 25 21.07 2.34 0.86
C GLN A 25 19.83 3.11 0.39
N GLN A 26 20.00 4.19 -0.37
CA GLN A 26 18.86 4.96 -0.87
C GLN A 26 18.08 4.16 -1.92
N GLU A 27 18.79 3.51 -2.84
CA GLU A 27 18.16 2.65 -3.83
C GLU A 27 17.53 1.42 -3.19
N TRP A 28 18.17 0.82 -2.17
CA TRP A 28 17.57 -0.26 -1.38
C TRP A 28 16.28 0.20 -0.71
N ASN A 29 16.29 1.36 -0.05
CA ASN A 29 15.11 1.93 0.61
C ASN A 29 13.98 2.17 -0.39
N ARG A 30 14.31 2.68 -1.58
CA ARG A 30 13.34 2.92 -2.64
C ARG A 30 12.68 1.61 -3.10
N ILE A 31 13.48 0.63 -3.47
CA ILE A 31 12.97 -0.66 -3.97
C ILE A 31 12.16 -1.37 -2.90
N MET A 32 12.70 -1.50 -1.69
CA MET A 32 12.00 -2.14 -0.58
C MET A 32 10.69 -1.42 -0.25
N GLY A 33 10.70 -0.10 -0.19
CA GLY A 33 9.50 0.70 0.05
C GLY A 33 8.41 0.48 -0.99
N GLU A 34 8.78 0.36 -2.26
CA GLU A 34 7.84 0.04 -3.34
C GLU A 34 7.29 -1.38 -3.22
N LEU A 35 8.14 -2.38 -2.95
CA LEU A 35 7.73 -3.78 -2.83
C LEU A 35 6.70 -3.98 -1.72
N VAL A 36 6.97 -3.45 -0.52
CA VAL A 36 6.04 -3.62 0.61
C VAL A 36 4.78 -2.77 0.44
N THR A 37 4.85 -1.62 -0.26
CA THR A 37 3.66 -0.84 -0.61
C THR A 37 2.75 -1.62 -1.55
N HIS A 38 3.31 -2.24 -2.58
CA HIS A 38 2.55 -3.10 -3.49
C HIS A 38 1.92 -4.28 -2.75
N ARG A 39 2.66 -4.95 -1.87
CA ARG A 39 2.15 -6.07 -1.08
C ARG A 39 0.96 -5.64 -0.21
N ALA A 40 1.10 -4.54 0.52
CA ALA A 40 0.03 -3.96 1.32
C ALA A 40 -1.20 -3.61 0.48
N TYR A 41 -1.01 -2.98 -0.67
CA TYR A 41 -2.09 -2.62 -1.58
C TYR A 41 -2.85 -3.83 -2.09
N TYR A 42 -2.16 -4.91 -2.49
CA TYR A 42 -2.84 -6.13 -2.94
C TYR A 42 -3.59 -6.83 -1.81
N TYR A 43 -3.05 -6.87 -0.59
CA TYR A 43 -3.79 -7.37 0.57
C TYR A 43 -5.00 -6.51 0.89
N PHE A 44 -4.89 -5.21 0.80
CA PHE A 44 -6.01 -4.29 1.00
C PHE A 44 -7.12 -4.53 -0.03
N LYS A 45 -6.79 -4.72 -1.31
CA LYS A 45 -7.76 -5.07 -2.34
C LYS A 45 -8.42 -6.43 -2.10
N LEU A 46 -7.65 -7.44 -1.73
CA LEU A 46 -8.18 -8.75 -1.37
C LEU A 46 -9.16 -8.66 -0.19
N LEU A 47 -8.81 -7.90 0.85
CA LEU A 47 -9.68 -7.69 2.00
C LEU A 47 -11.00 -7.03 1.58
N GLN A 48 -10.94 -5.98 0.75
CA GLN A 48 -12.12 -5.29 0.23
C GLN A 48 -13.06 -6.21 -0.57
N TYR A 49 -12.50 -7.11 -1.40
CA TYR A 49 -13.30 -7.94 -2.30
C TYR A 49 -13.82 -9.24 -1.65
N PHE A 50 -13.11 -9.77 -0.65
CA PHE A 50 -13.36 -11.14 -0.16
C PHE A 50 -13.65 -11.26 1.33
N ALA A 51 -13.49 -10.19 2.11
CA ALA A 51 -13.87 -10.20 3.51
C ALA A 51 -15.25 -9.56 3.69
N PRO A 52 -16.15 -10.18 4.49
CA PRO A 52 -17.40 -9.54 4.88
C PRO A 52 -17.11 -8.28 5.71
N TYR A 53 -17.61 -7.15 5.26
CA TYR A 53 -17.25 -5.84 5.76
C TYR A 53 -17.34 -5.66 7.29
N ARG A 54 -18.39 -6.15 7.93
CA ARG A 54 -18.65 -6.01 9.37
C ARG A 54 -18.35 -7.24 10.21
N ASN A 55 -17.80 -8.28 9.63
CA ASN A 55 -17.44 -9.49 10.37
C ASN A 55 -15.95 -9.49 10.73
N ALA A 56 -15.65 -9.10 11.97
CA ALA A 56 -14.28 -8.99 12.48
C ALA A 56 -13.46 -10.28 12.33
N GLU A 57 -14.10 -11.44 12.47
CA GLU A 57 -13.46 -12.76 12.47
C GLU A 57 -13.07 -13.26 11.06
N LEU A 58 -13.66 -12.68 10.01
CA LEU A 58 -13.47 -13.16 8.65
C LEU A 58 -12.66 -12.15 7.81
N GLY A 59 -11.34 -12.21 7.92
CA GLY A 59 -10.42 -11.54 7.00
C GLY A 59 -10.08 -12.43 5.79
N ILE A 60 -8.82 -12.50 5.45
CA ILE A 60 -8.25 -13.27 4.33
C ILE A 60 -7.01 -14.04 4.80
N PRO A 61 -6.54 -15.08 4.08
CA PRO A 61 -5.23 -15.66 4.31
C PRO A 61 -4.12 -14.65 4.06
N VAL A 62 -3.08 -14.67 4.91
CA VAL A 62 -1.91 -13.79 4.81
C VAL A 62 -0.65 -14.65 4.75
N TYR A 63 0.22 -14.34 3.79
CA TYR A 63 1.52 -14.95 3.56
C TYR A 63 2.58 -13.83 3.49
N LEU A 64 3.66 -13.95 4.21
CA LEU A 64 4.68 -12.90 4.27
C LEU A 64 6.04 -13.34 3.73
N HIS A 65 6.28 -14.64 3.62
CA HIS A 65 7.54 -15.22 3.17
C HIS A 65 7.38 -16.20 2.03
N THR A 66 8.45 -16.39 1.29
CA THR A 66 8.55 -17.39 0.24
C THR A 66 8.31 -18.79 0.82
N GLY A 67 7.50 -19.60 0.13
CA GLY A 67 7.21 -20.97 0.53
C GLY A 67 6.08 -21.16 1.56
N GLU A 68 5.55 -20.10 2.14
CA GLU A 68 4.36 -20.20 3.00
C GLU A 68 3.10 -20.59 2.20
N GLN A 69 3.07 -20.22 0.94
CA GLN A 69 1.98 -20.57 0.03
C GLN A 69 2.24 -21.93 -0.62
N VAL A 70 1.77 -22.98 0.01
CA VAL A 70 1.92 -24.36 -0.48
C VAL A 70 0.70 -24.77 -1.27
N VAL A 71 0.91 -25.26 -2.50
CA VAL A 71 -0.16 -25.77 -3.36
C VAL A 71 -0.88 -26.95 -2.68
N GLY A 72 -2.20 -26.86 -2.59
CA GLY A 72 -3.04 -27.89 -1.97
C GLY A 72 -3.20 -27.77 -0.45
N VAL A 73 -2.46 -26.88 0.22
CA VAL A 73 -2.65 -26.60 1.65
C VAL A 73 -3.61 -25.41 1.80
N LYS A 74 -4.72 -25.64 2.50
CA LYS A 74 -5.68 -24.58 2.83
C LYS A 74 -5.17 -23.81 4.05
N MET A 75 -4.72 -22.58 3.82
CA MET A 75 -4.39 -21.67 4.92
C MET A 75 -5.67 -21.06 5.50
N PRO A 76 -5.80 -21.02 6.84
CA PRO A 76 -6.96 -20.40 7.47
C PRO A 76 -7.00 -18.89 7.16
N ARG A 77 -8.20 -18.34 7.16
CA ARG A 77 -8.37 -16.88 7.15
C ARG A 77 -7.85 -16.32 8.48
N LYS A 78 -7.22 -15.18 8.39
CA LYS A 78 -6.93 -14.32 9.55
C LYS A 78 -8.17 -13.50 9.91
N THR A 79 -8.20 -12.95 11.10
CA THR A 79 -9.18 -11.91 11.45
C THR A 79 -8.94 -10.63 10.64
N GLN A 80 -9.94 -9.78 10.51
CA GLN A 80 -9.76 -8.48 9.84
C GLN A 80 -8.68 -7.64 10.53
N ALA A 81 -8.66 -7.62 11.86
CA ALA A 81 -7.67 -6.89 12.65
C ALA A 81 -6.23 -7.36 12.35
N GLU A 82 -5.99 -8.66 12.22
CA GLU A 82 -4.68 -9.20 11.85
C GLU A 82 -4.28 -8.78 10.44
N VAL A 83 -5.22 -8.81 9.48
CA VAL A 83 -4.95 -8.39 8.10
C VAL A 83 -4.63 -6.90 8.02
N TYR A 84 -5.43 -6.05 8.68
CA TYR A 84 -5.15 -4.61 8.74
C TYR A 84 -3.82 -4.31 9.41
N ARG A 85 -3.46 -5.03 10.48
CA ARG A 85 -2.14 -4.90 11.12
C ARG A 85 -1.01 -5.17 10.15
N THR A 86 -1.10 -6.22 9.35
CA THR A 86 -0.11 -6.53 8.31
C THR A 86 -0.02 -5.43 7.25
N ILE A 87 -1.16 -4.99 6.73
CA ILE A 87 -1.23 -3.91 5.72
C ILE A 87 -0.61 -2.62 6.27
N LEU A 88 -0.98 -2.22 7.48
CA LEU A 88 -0.48 -1.01 8.12
C LEU A 88 1.02 -1.10 8.47
N ALA A 89 1.51 -2.29 8.87
CA ALA A 89 2.93 -2.50 9.12
C ALA A 89 3.76 -2.27 7.84
N ASP A 90 3.36 -2.86 6.72
CA ASP A 90 4.02 -2.67 5.43
C ASP A 90 3.98 -1.20 4.98
N LEU A 91 2.83 -0.54 5.08
CA LEU A 91 2.69 0.87 4.65
C LEU A 91 3.47 1.84 5.53
N ASN A 92 3.48 1.64 6.85
CA ASN A 92 4.28 2.47 7.75
C ASN A 92 5.78 2.27 7.50
N TYR A 93 6.22 1.04 7.28
CA TYR A 93 7.60 0.74 6.92
C TYR A 93 7.98 1.39 5.58
N ALA A 94 7.13 1.27 4.55
CA ALA A 94 7.32 1.95 3.28
C ALA A 94 7.41 3.48 3.44
N SER A 95 6.55 4.08 4.26
CA SER A 95 6.55 5.52 4.50
C SER A 95 7.90 5.99 5.08
N GLU A 96 8.46 5.25 6.05
CA GLU A 96 9.76 5.60 6.62
C GLU A 96 10.91 5.44 5.60
N LEU A 97 10.92 4.37 4.82
CA LEU A 97 11.93 4.15 3.79
C LEU A 97 11.89 5.22 2.69
N LEU A 98 10.70 5.54 2.19
CA LEU A 98 10.53 6.45 1.05
C LEU A 98 10.71 7.92 1.40
N LYS A 99 10.67 8.31 2.68
CA LYS A 99 11.04 9.67 3.12
C LYS A 99 12.50 10.02 2.83
N THR A 100 13.36 9.03 2.82
CA THR A 100 14.81 9.19 2.65
C THR A 100 15.25 9.12 1.20
N THR A 101 14.33 8.83 0.27
CA THR A 101 14.67 8.65 -1.14
C THR A 101 14.47 9.94 -1.92
N GLU A 102 15.40 10.25 -2.82
CA GLU A 102 15.26 11.37 -3.74
C GLU A 102 14.10 11.12 -4.71
N SER A 103 13.29 12.14 -4.97
CA SER A 103 12.23 12.05 -5.96
C SER A 103 12.87 12.09 -7.36
N ARG A 104 12.92 10.96 -8.05
CA ARG A 104 13.21 10.95 -9.49
C ARG A 104 11.98 11.50 -10.21
N GLU A 105 12.09 12.72 -10.72
CA GLU A 105 10.99 13.43 -11.41
C GLU A 105 10.44 12.67 -12.62
N SER A 106 11.27 11.81 -13.25
CA SER A 106 10.94 11.09 -14.48
C SER A 106 10.03 9.86 -14.30
N TYR A 107 9.71 9.44 -13.08
CA TYR A 107 8.91 8.23 -12.85
C TYR A 107 7.62 8.51 -12.08
N ASN A 108 6.59 8.98 -12.78
CA ASN A 108 5.26 9.16 -12.20
C ASN A 108 4.55 7.86 -11.77
N LEU A 109 5.12 6.71 -12.13
CA LEU A 109 4.54 5.39 -11.87
C LEU A 109 4.96 4.79 -10.53
N PHE A 110 6.02 5.30 -9.89
CA PHE A 110 6.53 4.74 -8.65
C PHE A 110 5.86 5.35 -7.41
N PHE A 111 5.76 4.55 -6.34
CA PHE A 111 5.23 5.03 -5.08
C PHE A 111 6.21 6.03 -4.45
N ARG A 112 5.69 7.21 -4.12
CA ARG A 112 6.34 8.23 -3.29
C ARG A 112 5.68 8.25 -1.92
N SER A 113 6.32 8.86 -0.94
CA SER A 113 5.75 9.00 0.41
C SER A 113 4.33 9.58 0.41
N LEU A 114 4.06 10.58 -0.42
CA LEU A 114 2.71 11.16 -0.60
C LEU A 114 1.67 10.13 -1.05
N ARG A 115 2.04 9.24 -1.98
CA ARG A 115 1.15 8.19 -2.47
C ARG A 115 0.93 7.09 -1.42
N VAL A 116 1.95 6.75 -0.64
CA VAL A 116 1.82 5.85 0.51
C VAL A 116 0.89 6.44 1.56
N ASN A 117 1.01 7.74 1.86
CA ASN A 117 0.11 8.44 2.76
C ASN A 117 -1.34 8.43 2.26
N HIS A 118 -1.55 8.57 0.95
CA HIS A 118 -2.89 8.42 0.36
C HIS A 118 -3.47 7.00 0.58
N ILE A 119 -2.66 5.96 0.39
CA ILE A 119 -3.09 4.57 0.64
C ILE A 119 -3.37 4.37 2.13
N LEU A 120 -2.52 4.89 3.04
CA LEU A 120 -2.74 4.85 4.49
C LEU A 120 -4.07 5.51 4.87
N ALA A 121 -4.38 6.68 4.32
CA ALA A 121 -5.65 7.35 4.54
C ALA A 121 -6.85 6.47 4.15
N GLN A 122 -6.77 5.83 2.98
CA GLN A 122 -7.81 4.91 2.52
C GLN A 122 -7.94 3.68 3.44
N VAL A 123 -6.81 3.06 3.82
CA VAL A 123 -6.80 1.88 4.69
C VAL A 123 -7.42 2.19 6.04
N TYR A 124 -7.05 3.30 6.67
CA TYR A 124 -7.64 3.71 7.96
C TYR A 124 -9.12 4.05 7.85
N TRP A 125 -9.53 4.71 6.77
CA TRP A 125 -10.95 4.96 6.50
C TRP A 125 -11.75 3.66 6.41
N PHE A 126 -11.30 2.71 5.58
CA PHE A 126 -11.99 1.42 5.44
C PHE A 126 -11.97 0.61 6.74
N LYS A 127 -10.86 0.64 7.49
CA LYS A 127 -10.77 0.00 8.80
C LYS A 127 -11.76 0.60 9.79
N ALA A 128 -11.90 1.93 9.82
CA ALA A 128 -12.85 2.64 10.68
C ALA A 128 -14.32 2.22 10.46
N GLU A 129 -14.65 1.78 9.25
CA GLU A 129 -15.97 1.32 8.88
C GLU A 129 -16.14 -0.21 9.00
N SER A 130 -15.07 -0.96 9.25
CA SER A 130 -15.05 -2.42 9.29
C SER A 130 -15.33 -2.99 10.69
N GLY A 131 -15.40 -4.32 10.79
CA GLY A 131 -15.48 -5.04 12.07
C GLY A 131 -14.19 -4.93 12.92
N ALA A 132 -13.07 -4.46 12.33
CA ALA A 132 -11.79 -4.25 13.02
C ALA A 132 -11.56 -2.80 13.47
N ARG A 133 -12.63 -2.00 13.53
CA ARG A 133 -12.60 -0.58 13.89
C ARG A 133 -11.93 -0.34 15.25
N GLU A 134 -11.06 0.68 15.29
CA GLU A 134 -10.50 1.28 16.49
C GLU A 134 -10.87 2.77 16.59
N THR A 135 -10.83 3.33 17.80
CA THR A 135 -11.29 4.71 18.08
C THR A 135 -10.50 5.76 17.30
N SER A 136 -9.21 5.52 17.07
CA SER A 136 -8.30 6.45 16.38
C SER A 136 -8.31 6.36 14.85
N ASP A 137 -9.07 5.43 14.26
CA ASP A 137 -8.95 5.16 12.82
C ASP A 137 -9.39 6.35 11.95
N TYR A 138 -10.46 7.05 12.31
CA TYR A 138 -10.87 8.24 11.56
C TYR A 138 -9.88 9.40 11.70
N GLU A 139 -9.30 9.58 12.88
CA GLU A 139 -8.26 10.58 13.12
C GLU A 139 -7.01 10.26 12.30
N ASN A 140 -6.59 9.00 12.27
CA ASN A 140 -5.49 8.55 11.44
C ASN A 140 -5.79 8.70 9.94
N ALA A 141 -7.00 8.41 9.49
CA ALA A 141 -7.40 8.63 8.10
C ALA A 141 -7.27 10.11 7.71
N ALA A 142 -7.77 11.02 8.55
CA ALA A 142 -7.67 12.46 8.33
C ALA A 142 -6.21 12.95 8.34
N LYS A 143 -5.39 12.48 9.29
CA LYS A 143 -3.96 12.78 9.38
C LYS A 143 -3.22 12.39 8.10
N TYR A 144 -3.39 11.16 7.64
CA TYR A 144 -2.69 10.70 6.45
C TYR A 144 -3.24 11.32 5.15
N ALA A 145 -4.52 11.70 5.10
CA ALA A 145 -5.07 12.48 4.00
C ALA A 145 -4.41 13.86 3.91
N ALA A 146 -4.21 14.54 5.05
CA ALA A 146 -3.48 15.81 5.09
C ALA A 146 -2.02 15.66 4.62
N LEU A 147 -1.31 14.63 5.10
CA LEU A 147 0.06 14.33 4.67
C LEU A 147 0.15 13.96 3.18
N ALA A 148 -0.88 13.35 2.61
CA ALA A 148 -0.92 13.00 1.18
C ALA A 148 -1.09 14.22 0.27
N THR A 149 -1.54 15.34 0.81
CA THR A 149 -1.73 16.61 0.07
C THR A 149 -0.71 17.69 0.46
N GLU A 150 0.25 17.35 1.30
CA GLU A 150 1.30 18.28 1.71
C GLU A 150 2.13 18.75 0.51
N GLY A 151 2.30 20.07 0.37
CA GLY A 151 3.01 20.68 -0.76
C GLY A 151 2.22 20.75 -2.07
N VAL A 152 0.97 20.33 -2.08
CA VAL A 152 0.08 20.53 -3.24
C VAL A 152 -0.52 21.93 -3.18
N GLU A 153 0.08 22.86 -3.92
CA GLU A 153 -0.33 24.28 -3.90
C GLU A 153 -1.68 24.53 -4.58
N THR A 154 -2.01 23.75 -5.61
CA THR A 154 -3.26 23.89 -6.35
C THR A 154 -3.88 22.54 -6.70
N LEU A 155 -5.15 22.39 -6.37
CA LEU A 155 -5.96 21.30 -6.90
C LEU A 155 -6.32 21.64 -8.35
N ILE A 156 -6.25 20.65 -9.23
CA ILE A 156 -6.72 20.80 -10.61
C ILE A 156 -8.22 21.11 -10.55
N PRO A 157 -8.68 22.25 -11.10
CA PRO A 157 -10.10 22.57 -11.10
C PRO A 157 -10.89 21.46 -11.78
N VAL A 158 -12.01 21.04 -11.17
CA VAL A 158 -12.93 20.08 -11.79
C VAL A 158 -13.73 20.79 -12.88
N THR A 159 -13.01 21.22 -13.92
CA THR A 159 -13.57 21.85 -15.13
C THR A 159 -13.08 21.08 -16.34
N THR A 160 -13.81 21.18 -17.45
CA THR A 160 -13.41 20.57 -18.72
C THR A 160 -12.02 21.05 -19.17
N ALA A 161 -11.68 22.32 -18.93
CA ALA A 161 -10.36 22.87 -19.24
C ALA A 161 -9.25 22.27 -18.35
N GLY A 162 -9.49 22.12 -17.05
CA GLY A 162 -8.55 21.47 -16.13
C GLY A 162 -8.33 20.01 -16.47
N LEU A 163 -9.40 19.27 -16.80
CA LEU A 163 -9.30 17.88 -17.23
C LEU A 163 -8.51 17.74 -18.53
N ASN A 164 -8.79 18.57 -19.52
CA ASN A 164 -8.08 18.57 -20.80
C ASN A 164 -6.58 18.90 -20.65
N ALA A 165 -6.23 19.80 -19.73
CA ALA A 165 -4.83 20.12 -19.45
C ALA A 165 -4.06 18.91 -18.87
N VAL A 166 -4.69 18.15 -17.98
CA VAL A 166 -4.10 16.90 -17.43
C VAL A 166 -3.94 15.84 -18.53
N MET A 167 -4.95 15.66 -19.36
CA MET A 167 -4.91 14.68 -20.46
C MET A 167 -3.82 15.03 -21.48
N ALA A 168 -3.70 16.30 -21.85
CA ALA A 168 -2.67 16.76 -22.79
C ALA A 168 -1.24 16.58 -22.26
N ASN A 169 -1.02 16.73 -20.95
CA ASN A 169 0.29 16.49 -20.34
C ASN A 169 0.67 15.00 -20.27
N ASN A 170 -0.32 14.10 -20.20
CA ASN A 170 -0.07 12.65 -20.22
C ASN A 170 0.23 12.11 -21.64
N ASP A 171 -0.21 12.78 -22.69
CA ASP A 171 0.07 12.38 -24.07
C ASP A 171 1.46 12.86 -24.54
N ALA A 172 2.11 13.76 -23.79
CA ALA A 172 3.42 14.33 -24.12
C ALA A 172 4.61 13.65 -23.42
N SER A 173 4.37 12.63 -22.63
CA SER A 173 5.35 11.81 -21.90
C SER A 173 5.36 10.38 -22.44
#